data_185f8a26e410fe47eee9489358bb6005
#
_entry.id   185f8a26e410fe47eee9489358bb6005
#
_cell.length_a   1.000
_cell.length_b   1.000
_cell.length_c   1.000
_cell.angle_alpha   90.00
_cell.angle_beta   90.00
_cell.angle_gamma   90.00
#
_symmetry.space_group_name_H-M   'P 1'
#
loop_
_entity.id
_entity.type
_entity.pdbx_description
1 polymer ?
#
loop_
_entity_poly.entity_id
_entity_poly.type
_entity_poly.pdbx_seq_one_letter_code
_entity_poly.pdbx_strand_id
1 'polypeptide(L)'
;MLIAQMTDIHIGFAPDEKPEEFNRLRFRATLARILDAPNRPDMLVLSGDITDHGDRHSFERTAELLAECPFPIWPMVGNHDTRAELLNAFPQVRADDGFVHYVLEQNGLRIVLLDTLEEGRHGGAFCERRQAWLEARLDEAPETPTLIFMHHPPVVSGIEWMDPGADEPWVQRLAAALRGREQVLAIHCGHLHRPLAASFEGIPLCVTPSVAPLVAMDLRPIDRNDPDQRDLITTEPPTYALHRWDGTSLVTHYERISDWRVLAHFSDKLQPMIEEIMSERDP
;
A
#
# COMPACT_ATOMS: atom_id res chain seq x y z
N MET A 1 13.69 -1.11 11.72
CA MET A 1 12.45 -1.81 11.40
C MET A 1 12.23 -1.78 9.90
N LEU A 2 11.74 -2.86 9.32
CA LEU A 2 11.46 -2.99 7.89
C LEU A 2 10.02 -3.46 7.70
N ILE A 3 9.18 -2.66 7.02
CA ILE A 3 7.79 -2.97 6.72
C ILE A 3 7.68 -3.28 5.24
N ALA A 4 7.18 -4.46 4.87
CA ALA A 4 6.77 -4.72 3.50
C ALA A 4 5.33 -4.24 3.29
N GLN A 5 5.04 -3.65 2.14
CA GLN A 5 3.69 -3.30 1.71
C GLN A 5 3.39 -3.96 0.37
N MET A 6 2.31 -4.71 0.31
CA MET A 6 1.63 -5.12 -0.91
C MET A 6 0.25 -4.49 -0.96
N THR A 7 -0.24 -4.20 -2.14
CA THR A 7 -1.54 -3.56 -2.36
C THR A 7 -2.17 -4.06 -3.64
N ASP A 8 -3.48 -3.91 -3.76
CA ASP A 8 -4.20 -4.16 -5.00
C ASP A 8 -3.86 -5.55 -5.57
N ILE A 9 -4.14 -6.58 -4.79
CA ILE A 9 -3.83 -7.98 -5.13
C ILE A 9 -4.92 -8.55 -6.04
N HIS A 10 -6.19 -8.17 -5.80
CA HIS A 10 -7.37 -8.57 -6.58
C HIS A 10 -7.46 -10.09 -6.80
N ILE A 11 -7.37 -10.89 -5.74
CA ILE A 11 -7.64 -12.32 -5.83
C ILE A 11 -9.08 -12.52 -6.29
N GLY A 12 -9.27 -13.28 -7.36
CA GLY A 12 -10.56 -13.47 -8.03
C GLY A 12 -10.68 -12.73 -9.38
N PHE A 13 -9.79 -11.76 -9.68
CA PHE A 13 -9.76 -11.11 -11.00
C PHE A 13 -9.31 -12.07 -12.10
N ALA A 14 -10.02 -12.00 -13.21
CA ALA A 14 -9.81 -12.86 -14.38
C ALA A 14 -9.84 -12.09 -15.69
N PRO A 15 -8.71 -11.91 -16.35
CA PRO A 15 -8.69 -11.34 -17.70
C PRO A 15 -9.09 -12.34 -18.78
N ASP A 16 -9.15 -13.65 -18.47
CA ASP A 16 -9.44 -14.72 -19.41
C ASP A 16 -10.22 -15.89 -18.76
N GLU A 17 -10.38 -17.02 -19.50
CA GLU A 17 -11.14 -18.20 -19.05
C GLU A 17 -10.52 -18.96 -17.85
N LYS A 18 -9.38 -18.54 -17.32
CA LYS A 18 -8.73 -19.10 -16.13
C LYS A 18 -8.56 -18.07 -15.02
N PRO A 19 -9.64 -17.61 -14.50
CA PRO A 19 -9.70 -16.47 -13.58
C PRO A 19 -8.84 -16.61 -12.34
N GLU A 20 -8.83 -17.78 -11.75
CA GLU A 20 -8.25 -17.99 -10.43
C GLU A 20 -6.71 -18.01 -10.42
N GLU A 21 -6.09 -18.07 -11.58
CA GLU A 21 -4.65 -18.29 -11.70
C GLU A 21 -3.86 -16.99 -11.86
N PHE A 22 -4.38 -16.01 -12.57
CA PHE A 22 -3.58 -14.87 -13.02
C PHE A 22 -3.03 -14.02 -11.87
N ASN A 23 -3.89 -13.41 -11.07
CA ASN A 23 -3.45 -12.59 -9.94
C ASN A 23 -2.86 -13.43 -8.80
N ARG A 24 -3.33 -14.67 -8.62
CA ARG A 24 -2.72 -15.61 -7.67
C ARG A 24 -1.25 -15.89 -8.00
N LEU A 25 -0.91 -16.10 -9.26
CA LEU A 25 0.49 -16.30 -9.68
C LEU A 25 1.35 -15.06 -9.45
N ARG A 26 0.83 -13.87 -9.75
CA ARG A 26 1.49 -12.61 -9.47
C ARG A 26 1.73 -12.41 -7.98
N PHE A 27 0.71 -12.67 -7.16
CA PHE A 27 0.81 -12.60 -5.70
C PHE A 27 1.84 -13.59 -5.15
N ARG A 28 1.80 -14.86 -5.57
CA ARG A 28 2.79 -15.87 -5.16
C ARG A 28 4.21 -15.49 -5.54
N ALA A 29 4.42 -14.97 -6.75
CA ALA A 29 5.74 -14.52 -7.19
C ALA A 29 6.25 -13.34 -6.33
N THR A 30 5.38 -12.39 -5.99
CA THR A 30 5.71 -11.26 -5.11
C THR A 30 6.04 -11.75 -3.71
N LEU A 31 5.21 -12.63 -3.14
CA LEU A 31 5.43 -13.18 -1.81
C LEU A 31 6.73 -13.99 -1.73
N ALA A 32 6.98 -14.85 -2.72
CA ALA A 32 8.22 -15.61 -2.81
C ALA A 32 9.45 -14.67 -2.85
N ARG A 33 9.39 -13.58 -3.60
CA ARG A 33 10.46 -12.59 -3.64
C ARG A 33 10.72 -11.95 -2.27
N ILE A 34 9.67 -11.62 -1.51
CA ILE A 34 9.79 -11.07 -0.15
C ILE A 34 10.41 -12.10 0.79
N LEU A 35 9.99 -13.38 0.70
CA LEU A 35 10.47 -14.45 1.56
C LEU A 35 11.93 -14.86 1.27
N ASP A 36 12.33 -14.82 0.01
CA ASP A 36 13.67 -15.19 -0.45
C ASP A 36 14.68 -14.03 -0.39
N ALA A 37 14.20 -12.80 -0.18
CA ALA A 37 15.06 -11.63 -0.11
C ALA A 37 15.97 -11.64 1.13
N PRO A 38 17.21 -11.12 1.03
CA PRO A 38 18.07 -10.95 2.18
C PRO A 38 17.49 -9.98 3.23
N ASN A 39 16.61 -9.08 2.79
CA ASN A 39 15.96 -8.07 3.61
C ASN A 39 14.64 -8.61 4.15
N ARG A 40 14.69 -9.40 5.23
CA ARG A 40 13.49 -9.95 5.86
C ARG A 40 12.68 -8.84 6.55
N PRO A 41 11.41 -8.61 6.19
CA PRO A 41 10.59 -7.62 6.86
C PRO A 41 10.18 -8.08 8.27
N ASP A 42 9.95 -7.08 9.14
CA ASP A 42 9.39 -7.31 10.48
C ASP A 42 7.88 -7.53 10.43
N MET A 43 7.21 -7.04 9.40
CA MET A 43 5.78 -7.21 9.13
C MET A 43 5.42 -6.98 7.67
N LEU A 44 4.25 -7.45 7.27
CA LEU A 44 3.63 -7.19 5.97
C LEU A 44 2.31 -6.43 6.16
N VAL A 45 2.17 -5.29 5.50
CA VAL A 45 0.91 -4.57 5.36
C VAL A 45 0.30 -4.90 4.01
N LEU A 46 -0.98 -5.31 3.99
CA LEU A 46 -1.79 -5.44 2.78
C LEU A 46 -2.73 -4.23 2.74
N SER A 47 -2.41 -3.24 1.92
CA SER A 47 -3.08 -1.93 1.98
C SER A 47 -4.32 -1.81 1.09
N GLY A 48 -5.17 -2.83 1.11
CA GLY A 48 -6.48 -2.85 0.46
C GLY A 48 -6.49 -3.49 -0.91
N ASP A 49 -7.71 -3.68 -1.44
CA ASP A 49 -8.03 -4.41 -2.66
C ASP A 49 -7.35 -5.79 -2.70
N ILE A 50 -7.52 -6.51 -1.58
CA ILE A 50 -6.99 -7.86 -1.41
C ILE A 50 -7.71 -8.82 -2.35
N THR A 51 -9.01 -8.62 -2.49
CA THR A 51 -9.90 -9.41 -3.36
C THR A 51 -10.48 -8.54 -4.45
N ASP A 52 -10.96 -9.16 -5.53
CA ASP A 52 -11.60 -8.43 -6.64
C ASP A 52 -13.10 -8.17 -6.41
N HIS A 53 -13.75 -9.02 -5.62
CA HIS A 53 -15.20 -8.98 -5.43
C HIS A 53 -15.64 -8.94 -3.96
N GLY A 54 -14.72 -8.85 -3.01
CA GLY A 54 -15.01 -8.84 -1.57
C GLY A 54 -15.63 -10.14 -1.04
N ASP A 55 -15.49 -11.23 -1.80
CA ASP A 55 -16.12 -12.50 -1.47
C ASP A 55 -15.28 -13.35 -0.51
N ARG A 56 -15.98 -14.16 0.29
CA ARG A 56 -15.39 -15.02 1.31
C ARG A 56 -14.32 -15.97 0.78
N HIS A 57 -14.57 -16.57 -0.37
CA HIS A 57 -13.66 -17.58 -0.95
C HIS A 57 -12.31 -16.96 -1.33
N SER A 58 -12.32 -15.76 -1.93
CA SER A 58 -11.10 -15.02 -2.27
C SER A 58 -10.31 -14.61 -1.04
N PHE A 59 -10.96 -14.19 0.05
CA PHE A 59 -10.30 -13.90 1.32
C PHE A 59 -9.72 -15.15 1.99
N GLU A 60 -10.46 -16.26 2.07
CA GLU A 60 -9.97 -17.53 2.61
C GLU A 60 -8.73 -18.01 1.84
N ARG A 61 -8.76 -17.93 0.51
CA ARG A 61 -7.63 -18.27 -0.35
C ARG A 61 -6.42 -17.38 -0.13
N THR A 62 -6.62 -16.09 0.07
CA THR A 62 -5.52 -15.17 0.40
C THR A 62 -4.91 -15.52 1.76
N ALA A 63 -5.72 -15.79 2.77
CA ALA A 63 -5.26 -16.20 4.09
C ALA A 63 -4.46 -17.51 4.04
N GLU A 64 -4.90 -18.49 3.23
CA GLU A 64 -4.17 -19.76 3.01
C GLU A 64 -2.79 -19.51 2.39
N LEU A 65 -2.69 -18.64 1.38
CA LEU A 65 -1.42 -18.30 0.73
C LEU A 65 -0.42 -17.60 1.68
N LEU A 66 -0.93 -16.92 2.68
CA LEU A 66 -0.16 -16.19 3.68
C LEU A 66 0.15 -16.99 4.95
N ALA A 67 -0.43 -18.18 5.11
CA ALA A 67 -0.34 -18.96 6.34
C ALA A 67 1.09 -19.33 6.74
N GLU A 68 2.01 -19.45 5.77
CA GLU A 68 3.41 -19.80 6.02
C GLU A 68 4.33 -18.57 6.18
N CYS A 69 3.77 -17.34 6.14
CA CYS A 69 4.57 -16.13 6.35
C CYS A 69 5.15 -16.10 7.77
N PRO A 70 6.48 -15.91 7.91
CA PRO A 70 7.14 -15.97 9.22
C PRO A 70 7.07 -14.66 10.01
N PHE A 71 6.32 -13.68 9.52
CA PHE A 71 6.12 -12.36 10.11
C PHE A 71 4.63 -11.99 10.17
N PRO A 72 4.23 -11.10 11.08
CA PRO A 72 2.85 -10.63 11.19
C PRO A 72 2.32 -9.99 9.90
N ILE A 73 1.04 -10.23 9.62
CA ILE A 73 0.34 -9.69 8.46
C ILE A 73 -0.79 -8.80 8.95
N TRP A 74 -0.85 -7.58 8.41
CA TRP A 74 -1.78 -6.54 8.81
C TRP A 74 -2.58 -6.07 7.59
N PRO A 75 -3.74 -6.67 7.32
CA PRO A 75 -4.58 -6.32 6.18
C PRO A 75 -5.47 -5.11 6.45
N MET A 76 -5.76 -4.37 5.40
CA MET A 76 -6.70 -3.26 5.35
C MET A 76 -7.73 -3.53 4.25
N VAL A 77 -8.84 -2.80 4.29
CA VAL A 77 -9.85 -2.82 3.23
C VAL A 77 -9.55 -1.80 2.15
N GLY A 78 -9.76 -2.17 0.88
CA GLY A 78 -9.90 -1.28 -0.26
C GLY A 78 -11.34 -1.27 -0.79
N ASN A 79 -11.59 -0.64 -1.94
CA ASN A 79 -12.94 -0.50 -2.47
C ASN A 79 -13.52 -1.80 -3.08
N HIS A 80 -12.69 -2.77 -3.40
CA HIS A 80 -13.11 -4.10 -3.85
C HIS A 80 -13.37 -5.08 -2.69
N ASP A 81 -12.98 -4.72 -1.46
CA ASP A 81 -13.11 -5.58 -0.30
C ASP A 81 -14.42 -5.36 0.47
N THR A 82 -14.76 -6.32 1.35
CA THR A 82 -15.81 -6.18 2.35
C THR A 82 -15.22 -6.32 3.75
N ARG A 83 -15.65 -5.45 4.69
CA ARG A 83 -15.18 -5.48 6.08
C ARG A 83 -15.47 -6.81 6.76
N ALA A 84 -16.67 -7.35 6.53
CA ALA A 84 -17.12 -8.58 7.16
C ALA A 84 -16.22 -9.77 6.80
N GLU A 85 -15.92 -9.95 5.51
CA GLU A 85 -15.13 -11.09 5.07
C GLU A 85 -13.63 -10.94 5.38
N LEU A 86 -13.11 -9.71 5.37
CA LEU A 86 -11.76 -9.45 5.86
C LEU A 86 -11.62 -9.85 7.34
N LEU A 87 -12.54 -9.42 8.20
CA LEU A 87 -12.52 -9.75 9.63
C LEU A 87 -12.70 -11.26 9.88
N ASN A 88 -13.46 -11.95 9.04
CA ASN A 88 -13.59 -13.40 9.11
C ASN A 88 -12.28 -14.12 8.76
N ALA A 89 -11.59 -13.68 7.72
CA ALA A 89 -10.36 -14.31 7.23
C ALA A 89 -9.12 -13.95 8.08
N PHE A 90 -9.12 -12.77 8.72
CA PHE A 90 -8.00 -12.28 9.53
C PHE A 90 -8.44 -11.93 10.96
N PRO A 91 -8.65 -12.93 11.82
CA PRO A 91 -9.22 -12.73 13.16
C PRO A 91 -8.34 -11.95 14.14
N GLN A 92 -7.06 -11.70 13.79
CA GLN A 92 -6.16 -10.82 14.54
C GLN A 92 -6.52 -9.34 14.38
N VAL A 93 -7.23 -8.97 13.31
CA VAL A 93 -7.73 -7.60 13.05
C VAL A 93 -9.10 -7.43 13.68
N ARG A 94 -9.37 -6.26 14.22
CA ARG A 94 -10.65 -5.91 14.82
C ARG A 94 -11.18 -4.62 14.24
N ALA A 95 -12.49 -4.56 14.07
CA ALA A 95 -13.16 -3.30 13.77
C ALA A 95 -13.29 -2.44 15.02
N ASP A 96 -13.16 -1.13 14.85
CA ASP A 96 -13.51 -0.12 15.84
C ASP A 96 -14.61 0.77 15.25
N ASP A 97 -15.72 0.91 15.97
CA ASP A 97 -16.93 1.65 15.52
C ASP A 97 -17.43 1.24 14.11
N GLY A 98 -17.28 -0.04 13.75
CA GLY A 98 -17.70 -0.60 12.46
C GLY A 98 -16.75 -0.37 11.30
N PHE A 99 -15.58 0.22 11.53
CA PHE A 99 -14.52 0.42 10.54
C PHE A 99 -13.30 -0.47 10.84
N VAL A 100 -12.63 -0.94 9.79
CA VAL A 100 -11.39 -1.72 9.90
C VAL A 100 -10.21 -0.75 9.95
N HIS A 101 -10.08 -0.07 11.08
CA HIS A 101 -8.95 0.81 11.35
C HIS A 101 -8.35 0.50 12.73
N TYR A 102 -7.04 0.57 12.84
CA TYR A 102 -6.32 0.21 14.04
C TYR A 102 -4.92 0.80 14.07
N VAL A 103 -4.28 0.74 15.23
CA VAL A 103 -2.93 1.24 15.45
C VAL A 103 -2.03 0.11 15.89
N LEU A 104 -0.80 0.11 15.37
CA LEU A 104 0.30 -0.74 15.82
C LEU A 104 1.41 0.16 16.36
N GLU A 105 2.10 -0.32 17.38
CA GLU A 105 3.27 0.36 17.93
C GLU A 105 4.45 -0.60 17.99
N GLN A 106 5.53 -0.26 17.32
CA GLN A 106 6.72 -1.10 17.27
C GLN A 106 7.98 -0.25 17.06
N ASN A 107 9.02 -0.51 17.82
CA ASN A 107 10.32 0.14 17.68
C ASN A 107 10.28 1.68 17.66
N GLY A 108 9.42 2.28 18.51
CA GLY A 108 9.25 3.73 18.58
C GLY A 108 8.54 4.36 17.40
N LEU A 109 7.96 3.55 16.53
CA LEU A 109 7.13 3.98 15.41
C LEU A 109 5.68 3.59 15.67
N ARG A 110 4.77 4.52 15.42
CA ARG A 110 3.33 4.30 15.41
C ARG A 110 2.85 4.12 13.97
N ILE A 111 2.03 3.10 13.73
CA ILE A 111 1.52 2.77 12.40
C ILE A 111 0.00 2.77 12.50
N VAL A 112 -0.61 3.71 11.81
CA VAL A 112 -2.07 3.84 11.72
C VAL A 112 -2.52 3.21 10.40
N LEU A 113 -3.38 2.20 10.49
CA LEU A 113 -4.05 1.61 9.34
C LEU A 113 -5.46 2.17 9.29
N LEU A 114 -5.77 2.97 8.26
CA LEU A 114 -6.98 3.80 8.20
C LEU A 114 -7.95 3.28 7.14
N ASP A 115 -9.16 2.95 7.58
CA ASP A 115 -10.25 2.52 6.70
C ASP A 115 -10.81 3.72 5.92
N THR A 116 -10.69 3.67 4.59
CA THR A 116 -11.26 4.66 3.66
C THR A 116 -12.32 4.06 2.73
N LEU A 117 -12.79 2.85 3.01
CA LEU A 117 -13.81 2.17 2.23
C LEU A 117 -15.20 2.83 2.43
N GLU A 118 -15.94 2.96 1.35
CA GLU A 118 -17.40 3.06 1.32
C GLU A 118 -17.93 1.93 0.41
N GLU A 119 -18.52 0.92 1.03
CA GLU A 119 -18.97 -0.27 0.29
C GLU A 119 -19.90 0.11 -0.86
N GLY A 120 -19.61 -0.44 -2.05
CA GLY A 120 -20.36 -0.15 -3.27
C GLY A 120 -19.93 1.13 -4.01
N ARG A 121 -18.89 1.82 -3.55
CA ARG A 121 -18.27 2.96 -4.26
C ARG A 121 -16.82 2.67 -4.59
N HIS A 122 -16.38 3.14 -5.76
CA HIS A 122 -14.99 3.04 -6.17
C HIS A 122 -14.09 4.04 -5.45
N GLY A 123 -14.57 5.25 -5.21
CA GLY A 123 -13.81 6.31 -4.52
C GLY A 123 -13.79 6.15 -3.01
N GLY A 124 -12.82 6.80 -2.38
CA GLY A 124 -12.65 6.78 -0.94
C GLY A 124 -13.73 7.52 -0.16
N ALA A 125 -13.81 7.25 1.12
CA ALA A 125 -14.68 7.94 2.07
C ALA A 125 -14.01 8.11 3.44
N PHE A 126 -14.27 9.26 4.05
CA PHE A 126 -13.78 9.57 5.40
C PHE A 126 -14.83 10.42 6.11
N CYS A 127 -15.67 9.77 6.93
CA CYS A 127 -16.76 10.43 7.65
C CYS A 127 -16.27 11.06 8.98
N GLU A 128 -17.13 11.83 9.63
CA GLU A 128 -16.83 12.50 10.91
C GLU A 128 -16.38 11.52 12.02
N ARG A 129 -16.93 10.30 12.07
CA ARG A 129 -16.52 9.29 13.05
C ARG A 129 -15.08 8.83 12.82
N ARG A 130 -14.70 8.57 11.55
CA ARG A 130 -13.31 8.22 11.20
C ARG A 130 -12.36 9.39 11.43
N GLN A 131 -12.81 10.63 11.18
CA GLN A 131 -12.05 11.83 11.52
C GLN A 131 -11.78 11.91 13.02
N ALA A 132 -12.81 11.83 13.84
CA ALA A 132 -12.68 11.89 15.29
C ALA A 132 -11.79 10.76 15.84
N TRP A 133 -11.90 9.56 15.26
CA TRP A 133 -11.04 8.44 15.61
C TRP A 133 -9.56 8.75 15.30
N LEU A 134 -9.26 9.21 14.08
CA LEU A 134 -7.88 9.53 13.68
C LEU A 134 -7.28 10.64 14.54
N GLU A 135 -8.03 11.72 14.76
CA GLU A 135 -7.60 12.83 15.62
C GLU A 135 -7.29 12.34 17.03
N ALA A 136 -8.16 11.53 17.64
CA ALA A 136 -7.92 10.94 18.95
C ALA A 136 -6.65 10.06 18.97
N ARG A 137 -6.43 9.23 17.94
CA ARG A 137 -5.22 8.41 17.86
C ARG A 137 -3.94 9.23 17.69
N LEU A 138 -3.99 10.34 16.99
CA LEU A 138 -2.84 11.24 16.85
C LEU A 138 -2.60 12.06 18.14
N ASP A 139 -3.66 12.49 18.83
CA ASP A 139 -3.57 13.24 20.09
C ASP A 139 -3.03 12.40 21.26
N GLU A 140 -3.22 11.08 21.24
CA GLU A 140 -2.66 10.16 22.25
C GLU A 140 -1.13 10.12 22.25
N ALA A 141 -0.49 10.39 21.12
CA ALA A 141 0.95 10.26 20.95
C ALA A 141 1.52 11.38 20.05
N PRO A 142 1.43 12.66 20.45
CA PRO A 142 1.75 13.81 19.60
C PRO A 142 3.23 13.90 19.21
N GLU A 143 4.11 13.26 19.98
CA GLU A 143 5.56 13.26 19.74
C GLU A 143 6.07 11.96 19.09
N THR A 144 5.18 10.98 18.91
CA THR A 144 5.61 9.67 18.39
C THR A 144 5.59 9.67 16.86
N PRO A 145 6.73 9.40 16.19
CA PRO A 145 6.76 9.24 14.73
C PRO A 145 5.68 8.29 14.25
N THR A 146 4.86 8.75 13.30
CA THR A 146 3.66 8.04 12.87
C THR A 146 3.67 7.83 11.35
N LEU A 147 3.38 6.61 10.90
CA LEU A 147 3.04 6.30 9.51
C LEU A 147 1.54 6.07 9.39
N ILE A 148 0.95 6.55 8.30
CA ILE A 148 -0.44 6.27 7.98
C ILE A 148 -0.47 5.40 6.71
N PHE A 149 -1.12 4.24 6.80
CA PHE A 149 -1.50 3.45 5.65
C PHE A 149 -3.00 3.63 5.41
N MET A 150 -3.38 3.90 4.18
CA MET A 150 -4.76 3.99 3.73
C MET A 150 -4.86 3.53 2.27
N HIS A 151 -6.02 3.05 1.85
CA HIS A 151 -6.12 2.54 0.48
C HIS A 151 -6.19 3.68 -0.55
N HIS A 152 -7.17 4.57 -0.43
CA HIS A 152 -7.43 5.62 -1.41
C HIS A 152 -6.53 6.85 -1.19
N PRO A 153 -5.72 7.26 -2.17
CA PRO A 153 -4.92 8.48 -2.06
C PRO A 153 -5.81 9.74 -2.17
N PRO A 154 -5.64 10.73 -1.27
CA PRO A 154 -6.45 11.95 -1.26
C PRO A 154 -5.88 13.02 -2.20
N VAL A 155 -5.29 12.63 -3.32
CA VAL A 155 -4.62 13.54 -4.27
C VAL A 155 -5.09 13.28 -5.69
N VAL A 156 -5.07 14.30 -6.51
CA VAL A 156 -5.31 14.20 -7.95
C VAL A 156 -4.01 13.75 -8.63
N SER A 157 -4.01 12.56 -9.21
CA SER A 157 -2.84 11.95 -9.86
C SER A 157 -2.66 12.42 -11.32
N GLY A 158 -3.73 12.86 -11.94
CA GLY A 158 -3.82 13.13 -13.36
C GLY A 158 -4.30 11.94 -14.20
N ILE A 159 -4.52 10.77 -13.58
CA ILE A 159 -5.22 9.65 -14.20
C ILE A 159 -6.71 9.83 -13.90
N GLU A 160 -7.36 10.65 -14.70
CA GLU A 160 -8.65 11.27 -14.40
C GLU A 160 -9.76 10.30 -13.95
N TRP A 161 -9.80 9.08 -14.49
CA TRP A 161 -10.82 8.10 -14.16
C TRP A 161 -10.57 7.36 -12.82
N MET A 162 -9.38 7.52 -12.25
CA MET A 162 -8.98 6.98 -10.94
C MET A 162 -8.97 8.04 -9.84
N ASP A 163 -9.00 9.31 -10.22
CA ASP A 163 -8.79 10.40 -9.28
C ASP A 163 -10.04 10.71 -8.45
N PRO A 164 -9.88 11.09 -7.17
CA PRO A 164 -10.95 11.71 -6.42
C PRO A 164 -11.27 13.08 -7.00
N GLY A 165 -12.51 13.54 -6.86
CA GLY A 165 -12.84 14.93 -7.11
C GLY A 165 -12.04 15.85 -6.18
N ALA A 166 -11.47 16.94 -6.71
CA ALA A 166 -10.64 17.87 -5.93
C ALA A 166 -11.34 18.43 -4.67
N ASP A 167 -12.68 18.55 -4.72
CA ASP A 167 -13.52 19.11 -3.65
C ASP A 167 -14.31 18.03 -2.89
N GLU A 168 -13.90 16.76 -2.97
CA GLU A 168 -14.61 15.70 -2.26
C GLU A 168 -14.58 15.92 -0.74
N PRO A 169 -15.74 15.82 -0.05
CA PRO A 169 -15.83 16.11 1.39
C PRO A 169 -14.92 15.24 2.24
N TRP A 170 -14.64 14.00 1.81
CA TRP A 170 -13.78 13.11 2.55
C TRP A 170 -12.31 13.55 2.51
N VAL A 171 -11.85 14.10 1.38
CA VAL A 171 -10.50 14.66 1.21
C VAL A 171 -10.34 15.86 2.13
N GLN A 172 -11.32 16.76 2.15
CA GLN A 172 -11.30 17.96 3.00
C GLN A 172 -11.28 17.61 4.50
N ARG A 173 -12.05 16.57 4.91
CA ARG A 173 -12.04 16.11 6.30
C ARG A 173 -10.69 15.49 6.69
N LEU A 174 -10.11 14.68 5.82
CA LEU A 174 -8.80 14.09 6.07
C LEU A 174 -7.72 15.19 6.16
N ALA A 175 -7.76 16.18 5.25
CA ALA A 175 -6.88 17.34 5.31
C ALA A 175 -7.00 18.07 6.66
N ALA A 176 -8.22 18.30 7.14
CA ALA A 176 -8.45 18.95 8.43
C ALA A 176 -7.86 18.14 9.59
N ALA A 177 -8.00 16.82 9.60
CA ALA A 177 -7.46 15.94 10.64
C ALA A 177 -5.92 15.89 10.66
N LEU A 178 -5.27 16.07 9.49
CA LEU A 178 -3.82 15.92 9.34
C LEU A 178 -3.05 17.25 9.38
N ARG A 179 -3.74 18.37 9.22
CA ARG A 179 -3.10 19.68 9.19
C ARG A 179 -2.34 19.99 10.48
N GLY A 180 -1.02 20.27 10.36
CA GLY A 180 -0.15 20.58 11.48
C GLY A 180 0.24 19.37 12.34
N ARG A 181 0.01 18.15 11.87
CA ARG A 181 0.40 16.91 12.57
C ARG A 181 1.85 16.54 12.22
N GLU A 182 2.80 17.23 12.81
CA GLU A 182 4.24 17.07 12.52
C GLU A 182 4.78 15.66 12.85
N GLN A 183 4.12 14.92 13.75
CA GLN A 183 4.46 13.53 14.03
C GLN A 183 4.18 12.57 12.86
N VAL A 184 3.35 12.95 11.88
CA VAL A 184 3.05 12.11 10.73
C VAL A 184 4.16 12.24 9.69
N LEU A 185 4.99 11.21 9.57
CA LEU A 185 6.16 11.18 8.69
C LEU A 185 5.80 10.94 7.23
N ALA A 186 4.80 10.10 6.97
CA ALA A 186 4.38 9.75 5.61
C ALA A 186 2.98 9.11 5.60
N ILE A 187 2.35 9.20 4.42
CA ILE A 187 1.12 8.49 4.06
C ILE A 187 1.44 7.50 2.95
N HIS A 188 1.06 6.24 3.12
CA HIS A 188 1.25 5.18 2.14
C HIS A 188 -0.09 4.67 1.65
N CYS A 189 -0.28 4.65 0.32
CA CYS A 189 -1.54 4.30 -0.32
C CYS A 189 -1.39 3.16 -1.33
N GLY A 190 -2.53 2.66 -1.81
CA GLY A 190 -2.69 1.79 -2.97
C GLY A 190 -3.59 2.42 -4.02
N HIS A 191 -4.58 1.67 -4.52
CA HIS A 191 -5.68 2.08 -5.38
C HIS A 191 -5.30 2.48 -6.81
N LEU A 192 -4.30 3.33 -6.99
CA LEU A 192 -3.92 3.81 -8.34
C LEU A 192 -3.12 2.79 -9.16
N HIS A 193 -2.74 1.66 -8.56
CA HIS A 193 -1.94 0.59 -9.18
C HIS A 193 -0.60 1.05 -9.78
N ARG A 194 -0.18 2.32 -9.57
CA ARG A 194 1.05 2.88 -10.12
C ARG A 194 1.90 3.56 -9.05
N PRO A 195 3.23 3.59 -9.23
CA PRO A 195 4.08 4.35 -8.33
C PRO A 195 3.79 5.85 -8.50
N LEU A 196 3.49 6.51 -7.40
CA LEU A 196 3.28 7.94 -7.35
C LEU A 196 3.89 8.50 -6.09
N ALA A 197 4.51 9.67 -6.19
CA ALA A 197 4.97 10.46 -5.05
C ALA A 197 4.30 11.84 -5.11
N ALA A 198 3.74 12.26 -4.00
CA ALA A 198 3.02 13.52 -3.83
C ALA A 198 3.27 14.09 -2.44
N SER A 199 2.58 15.17 -2.13
CA SER A 199 2.47 15.71 -0.78
C SER A 199 1.00 16.02 -0.49
N PHE A 200 0.54 15.71 0.73
CA PHE A 200 -0.80 16.03 1.20
C PHE A 200 -0.70 16.72 2.57
N GLU A 201 -1.20 17.96 2.68
CA GLU A 201 -1.06 18.84 3.87
C GLU A 201 0.40 18.98 4.36
N GLY A 202 1.37 18.99 3.44
CA GLY A 202 2.80 19.04 3.75
C GLY A 202 3.43 17.69 4.12
N ILE A 203 2.63 16.63 4.26
CA ILE A 203 3.10 15.28 4.57
C ILE A 203 3.47 14.55 3.28
N PRO A 204 4.65 13.92 3.17
CA PRO A 204 5.01 13.04 2.05
C PRO A 204 3.96 11.94 1.86
N LEU A 205 3.53 11.72 0.61
CA LEU A 205 2.59 10.69 0.24
C LEU A 205 3.17 9.83 -0.88
N CYS A 206 3.09 8.52 -0.70
CA CYS A 206 3.52 7.55 -1.69
C CYS A 206 2.41 6.55 -1.99
N VAL A 207 2.20 6.27 -3.28
CA VAL A 207 1.36 5.15 -3.72
C VAL A 207 2.26 3.99 -4.11
N THR A 208 2.00 2.83 -3.53
CA THR A 208 2.68 1.59 -3.89
C THR A 208 2.00 1.00 -5.12
N PRO A 209 2.76 0.58 -6.13
CA PRO A 209 2.21 -0.10 -7.31
C PRO A 209 1.55 -1.43 -6.95
N SER A 210 0.58 -1.85 -7.73
CA SER A 210 -0.20 -3.05 -7.51
C SER A 210 0.60 -4.35 -7.66
N VAL A 211 0.13 -5.39 -6.99
CA VAL A 211 0.47 -6.79 -7.30
C VAL A 211 -0.33 -7.25 -8.52
N ALA A 212 -1.58 -6.86 -8.65
CA ALA A 212 -2.42 -7.07 -9.85
C ALA A 212 -1.90 -6.26 -11.07
N PRO A 213 -2.52 -6.36 -12.25
CA PRO A 213 -2.22 -5.51 -13.39
C PRO A 213 -2.23 -4.02 -13.04
N LEU A 214 -1.32 -3.28 -13.66
CA LEU A 214 -1.16 -1.86 -13.40
C LEU A 214 -2.14 -1.03 -14.23
N VAL A 215 -2.59 0.09 -13.69
CA VAL A 215 -3.27 1.12 -14.45
C VAL A 215 -2.29 1.75 -15.45
N ALA A 216 -2.68 1.96 -16.69
CA ALA A 216 -1.84 2.58 -17.70
C ALA A 216 -1.57 4.07 -17.35
N MET A 217 -0.34 4.52 -17.60
CA MET A 217 0.01 5.92 -17.37
C MET A 217 -0.40 6.76 -18.57
N ASP A 218 -1.65 7.22 -18.57
CA ASP A 218 -2.18 8.15 -19.56
C ASP A 218 -2.84 9.33 -18.82
N LEU A 219 -2.20 10.48 -18.91
CA LEU A 219 -2.62 11.73 -18.24
C LEU A 219 -3.46 12.64 -19.16
N ARG A 220 -3.84 12.15 -20.34
CA ARG A 220 -4.73 12.92 -21.23
C ARG A 220 -6.14 12.94 -20.64
N PRO A 221 -6.88 14.04 -20.77
CA PRO A 221 -8.28 14.08 -20.38
C PRO A 221 -9.07 12.94 -21.00
N ILE A 222 -10.06 12.41 -20.29
CA ILE A 222 -10.93 11.34 -20.77
C ILE A 222 -12.33 11.90 -21.11
N ASP A 223 -12.76 11.72 -22.34
CA ASP A 223 -14.16 11.96 -22.69
C ASP A 223 -14.95 10.65 -22.52
N ARG A 224 -15.77 10.58 -21.45
CA ARG A 224 -16.59 9.39 -21.17
C ARG A 224 -17.60 9.05 -22.28
N ASN A 225 -17.86 9.98 -23.21
CA ASN A 225 -18.79 9.80 -24.31
C ASN A 225 -18.10 9.44 -25.66
N ASP A 226 -16.77 9.55 -25.73
CA ASP A 226 -15.98 9.27 -26.93
C ASP A 226 -14.80 8.34 -26.62
N PRO A 227 -14.99 7.01 -26.60
CA PRO A 227 -13.95 6.04 -26.31
C PRO A 227 -12.82 6.09 -27.35
N ASP A 228 -11.61 6.47 -26.97
CA ASP A 228 -10.44 6.67 -27.83
C ASP A 228 -9.49 5.47 -27.91
N GLN A 229 -9.89 4.31 -27.38
CA GLN A 229 -9.12 3.06 -27.38
C GLN A 229 -7.78 3.13 -26.63
N ARG A 230 -7.61 4.13 -25.71
CA ARG A 230 -6.41 4.18 -24.87
C ARG A 230 -6.29 2.94 -24.00
N ASP A 231 -5.06 2.59 -23.64
CA ASP A 231 -4.81 1.55 -22.66
C ASP A 231 -5.31 2.01 -21.28
N LEU A 232 -6.03 1.16 -20.56
CA LEU A 232 -6.46 1.41 -19.19
C LEU A 232 -5.71 0.54 -18.18
N ILE A 233 -5.50 -0.73 -18.51
CA ILE A 233 -4.84 -1.72 -17.65
C ILE A 233 -3.75 -2.44 -18.44
N THR A 234 -2.59 -2.61 -17.82
CA THR A 234 -1.42 -3.25 -18.43
C THR A 234 -0.90 -4.40 -17.57
N THR A 235 -0.26 -5.39 -18.21
CA THR A 235 0.33 -6.54 -17.52
C THR A 235 1.78 -6.28 -17.05
N GLU A 236 2.15 -5.04 -16.79
CA GLU A 236 3.45 -4.73 -16.21
C GLU A 236 3.74 -5.60 -14.96
N PRO A 237 5.01 -5.90 -14.67
CA PRO A 237 5.36 -6.74 -13.54
C PRO A 237 4.85 -6.21 -12.20
N PRO A 238 4.43 -7.10 -11.27
CA PRO A 238 4.00 -6.68 -9.94
C PRO A 238 5.14 -6.01 -9.17
N THR A 239 4.77 -5.20 -8.21
CA THR A 239 5.72 -4.45 -7.39
C THR A 239 5.26 -4.47 -5.92
N TYR A 240 6.21 -4.44 -4.98
CA TYR A 240 5.94 -4.18 -3.58
C TYR A 240 6.85 -3.08 -3.06
N ALA A 241 6.51 -2.49 -1.91
CA ALA A 241 7.36 -1.52 -1.24
C ALA A 241 8.00 -2.10 0.03
N LEU A 242 9.20 -1.60 0.36
CA LEU A 242 9.87 -1.79 1.63
C LEU A 242 10.09 -0.44 2.29
N HIS A 243 9.51 -0.22 3.46
CA HIS A 243 9.67 0.97 4.26
C HIS A 243 10.65 0.68 5.38
N ARG A 244 11.81 1.31 5.31
CA ARG A 244 12.88 1.17 6.32
C ARG A 244 12.82 2.34 7.31
N TRP A 245 12.60 2.02 8.58
CA TRP A 245 12.68 2.94 9.69
C TRP A 245 13.91 2.63 10.54
N ASP A 246 14.80 3.60 10.78
CA ASP A 246 16.01 3.41 11.58
C ASP A 246 15.99 4.12 12.94
N GLY A 247 14.85 4.71 13.32
CA GLY A 247 14.68 5.49 14.55
C GLY A 247 14.67 7.00 14.31
N THR A 248 15.13 7.46 13.13
CA THR A 248 15.21 8.88 12.76
C THR A 248 14.71 9.16 11.35
N SER A 249 14.93 8.24 10.43
CA SER A 249 14.64 8.41 9.02
C SER A 249 13.75 7.29 8.49
N LEU A 250 12.80 7.68 7.66
CA LEU A 250 11.97 6.76 6.88
C LEU A 250 12.42 6.77 5.42
N VAL A 251 12.72 5.58 4.89
CA VAL A 251 13.07 5.41 3.47
C VAL A 251 12.16 4.36 2.85
N THR A 252 11.57 4.67 1.70
CA THR A 252 10.75 3.74 0.92
C THR A 252 11.49 3.27 -0.32
N HIS A 253 11.59 1.96 -0.49
CA HIS A 253 12.12 1.32 -1.68
C HIS A 253 11.02 0.57 -2.41
N TYR A 254 11.07 0.52 -3.74
CA TYR A 254 10.16 -0.26 -4.57
C TYR A 254 10.94 -1.40 -5.25
N GLU A 255 10.42 -2.61 -5.14
CA GLU A 255 10.98 -3.80 -5.77
C GLU A 255 10.00 -4.35 -6.81
N ARG A 256 10.42 -4.33 -8.07
CA ARG A 256 9.65 -4.88 -9.20
C ARG A 256 9.97 -6.36 -9.37
N ILE A 257 8.95 -7.18 -9.53
CA ILE A 257 9.08 -8.63 -9.73
C ILE A 257 9.29 -8.93 -11.22
N SER A 258 10.53 -8.98 -11.61
CA SER A 258 10.93 -9.32 -12.98
C SER A 258 12.26 -10.07 -12.96
N ASP A 259 12.58 -10.75 -14.04
CA ASP A 259 13.87 -11.38 -14.19
C ASP A 259 14.92 -10.36 -14.58
N TRP A 260 16.07 -10.42 -13.90
CA TRP A 260 17.23 -9.60 -14.24
C TRP A 260 18.53 -10.40 -14.05
N ARG A 261 19.56 -9.99 -14.76
CA ARG A 261 20.90 -10.54 -14.61
C ARG A 261 21.69 -9.72 -13.61
N VAL A 262 22.27 -10.37 -12.61
CA VAL A 262 23.25 -9.72 -11.72
C VAL A 262 24.54 -9.45 -12.52
N LEU A 263 24.98 -8.20 -12.51
CA LEU A 263 26.18 -7.75 -13.25
C LEU A 263 27.44 -7.70 -12.37
N ALA A 264 27.27 -7.54 -11.05
CA ALA A 264 28.37 -7.47 -10.10
C ALA A 264 27.98 -8.06 -8.75
N HIS A 265 28.94 -8.65 -8.07
CA HIS A 265 28.80 -9.14 -6.70
C HIS A 265 29.85 -8.47 -5.82
N PHE A 266 29.57 -8.29 -4.53
CA PHE A 266 30.59 -7.92 -3.57
C PHE A 266 31.56 -9.08 -3.42
N SER A 267 32.77 -8.91 -4.00
CA SER A 267 33.81 -9.92 -4.11
C SER A 267 35.15 -9.26 -3.88
N ASP A 268 36.19 -10.05 -3.69
CA ASP A 268 37.57 -9.55 -3.49
C ASP A 268 38.01 -8.52 -4.55
N LYS A 269 37.51 -8.68 -5.79
CA LYS A 269 37.79 -7.73 -6.88
C LYS A 269 37.15 -6.35 -6.66
N LEU A 270 35.95 -6.30 -6.06
CA LEU A 270 35.22 -5.06 -5.82
C LEU A 270 35.37 -4.52 -4.39
N GLN A 271 35.92 -5.29 -3.48
CA GLN A 271 36.17 -4.88 -2.10
C GLN A 271 36.94 -3.55 -1.98
N PRO A 272 38.08 -3.32 -2.70
CA PRO A 272 38.79 -2.05 -2.58
C PRO A 272 37.96 -0.83 -2.97
N MET A 273 37.12 -0.96 -4.00
CA MET A 273 36.22 0.12 -4.42
C MET A 273 35.18 0.44 -3.33
N ILE A 274 34.61 -0.59 -2.69
CA ILE A 274 33.63 -0.39 -1.60
C ILE A 274 34.31 0.22 -0.38
N GLU A 275 35.51 -0.22 -0.03
CA GLU A 275 36.31 0.36 1.06
C GLU A 275 36.63 1.85 0.81
N GLU A 276 37.04 2.22 -0.41
CA GLU A 276 37.27 3.61 -0.81
C GLU A 276 35.98 4.46 -0.61
N ILE A 277 34.84 4.02 -1.18
CA ILE A 277 33.56 4.73 -1.07
C ILE A 277 33.12 4.87 0.40
N MET A 278 33.31 3.83 1.21
CA MET A 278 32.93 3.87 2.61
C MET A 278 33.81 4.76 3.46
N SER A 279 35.15 4.79 3.17
CA SER A 279 36.09 5.62 3.89
C SER A 279 35.88 7.13 3.70
N GLU A 280 35.24 7.55 2.62
CA GLU A 280 34.84 8.95 2.42
C GLU A 280 33.79 9.45 3.46
N ARG A 281 33.19 8.53 4.22
CA ARG A 281 32.15 8.82 5.24
C ARG A 281 32.71 8.74 6.66
N ASP A 282 33.91 8.24 6.82
CA ASP A 282 34.57 8.20 8.13
C ASP A 282 35.12 9.59 8.43
N PRO A 283 34.82 10.18 9.63
CA PRO A 283 35.22 11.54 9.98
C PRO A 283 36.72 11.71 10.15
#